data_1cfaa11eea8ce6d46e1f595c56f92e3b
#
_entry.id   1cfaa11eea8ce6d46e1f595c56f92e3b
#
_cell.length_a   1.000
_cell.length_b   1.000
_cell.length_c   1.000
_cell.angle_alpha   90.00
_cell.angle_beta   90.00
_cell.angle_gamma   90.00
#
_symmetry.space_group_name_H-M   'P 1'
#
loop_
_entity.id
_entity.type
_entity.pdbx_description
1 polymer ?
#
loop_
_entity_poly.entity_id
_entity_poly.type
_entity_poly.pdbx_seq_one_letter_code
_entity_poly.pdbx_strand_id
1 'polypeptide(L)'
;MFNKNRTYEQHDNEKITFYRSSVEDLNSQDQLTSDIDVDICIIGGGLTGISSAINLSKKGYSVILCEARKIGWGASGRNGGQLGIGMRKDQFTIEKKLGLKHAKELWSLGLEAVEDVKNLIKENEIDCHLVNGVMSTACFEKDIDEYKFEIEHMLSLIHI
;
A
#
# COMPACT_ATOMS: atom_id res chain seq x y z
N MET A 1 -5.07 -3.86 29.38
CA MET A 1 -6.38 -4.50 29.66
C MET A 1 -7.20 -4.41 28.38
N PHE A 2 -7.21 -5.49 27.56
CA PHE A 2 -7.96 -5.50 26.32
C PHE A 2 -9.44 -5.68 26.64
N ASN A 3 -10.28 -4.79 26.13
CA ASN A 3 -11.73 -4.84 26.32
C ASN A 3 -12.30 -6.05 25.58
N LYS A 4 -12.64 -7.11 26.31
CA LYS A 4 -13.18 -8.37 25.80
C LYS A 4 -14.60 -8.28 25.17
N ASN A 5 -15.21 -7.09 25.17
CA ASN A 5 -16.59 -6.89 24.73
C ASN A 5 -16.73 -6.11 23.41
N ARG A 6 -15.67 -6.01 22.61
CA ARG A 6 -15.88 -5.65 21.21
C ARG A 6 -16.31 -6.90 20.45
N THR A 7 -17.57 -7.20 20.50
CA THR A 7 -18.23 -8.04 19.51
C THR A 7 -18.06 -7.34 18.16
N TYR A 8 -17.24 -7.91 17.30
CA TYR A 8 -17.15 -7.53 15.88
C TYR A 8 -18.37 -8.08 15.12
N GLU A 9 -19.52 -8.04 15.78
CA GLU A 9 -20.78 -8.39 15.17
C GLU A 9 -21.29 -7.26 14.32
N GLN A 10 -21.56 -7.62 13.08
CA GLN A 10 -22.54 -6.99 12.22
C GLN A 10 -22.18 -5.63 11.58
N HIS A 11 -21.35 -5.69 10.57
CA HIS A 11 -21.65 -4.91 9.37
C HIS A 11 -21.49 -5.80 8.13
N ASP A 12 -22.27 -6.87 8.08
CA ASP A 12 -22.45 -7.74 6.90
C ASP A 12 -23.27 -7.09 5.77
N ASN A 13 -23.48 -5.80 5.83
CA ASN A 13 -23.71 -5.04 4.62
C ASN A 13 -22.33 -4.83 3.97
N GLU A 14 -21.83 -5.88 3.34
CA GLU A 14 -20.69 -5.79 2.42
C GLU A 14 -21.05 -4.83 1.30
N LYS A 15 -20.84 -3.54 1.53
CA LYS A 15 -20.84 -2.59 0.43
C LYS A 15 -19.71 -3.04 -0.48
N ILE A 16 -20.09 -3.62 -1.62
CA ILE A 16 -19.15 -4.07 -2.64
C ILE A 16 -18.29 -2.85 -3.01
N THR A 17 -16.99 -2.95 -2.76
CA THR A 17 -16.06 -1.90 -3.19
C THR A 17 -15.72 -2.10 -4.66
N PHE A 18 -15.24 -1.05 -5.33
CA PHE A 18 -14.82 -1.13 -6.73
C PHE A 18 -13.85 -2.30 -6.96
N TYR A 19 -12.80 -2.40 -6.15
CA TYR A 19 -11.81 -3.47 -6.30
C TYR A 19 -12.40 -4.85 -6.01
N ARG A 20 -13.32 -4.95 -5.06
CA ARG A 20 -13.96 -6.24 -4.77
C ARG A 20 -14.86 -6.69 -5.93
N SER A 21 -15.49 -5.76 -6.63
CA SER A 21 -16.33 -6.09 -7.79
C SER A 21 -15.52 -6.44 -9.05
N SER A 22 -14.24 -6.11 -9.09
CA SER A 22 -13.36 -6.36 -10.24
C SER A 22 -12.55 -7.66 -10.13
N VAL A 23 -12.62 -8.37 -9.01
CA VAL A 23 -11.92 -9.64 -8.82
C VAL A 23 -12.91 -10.78 -8.63
N GLU A 24 -12.58 -11.93 -9.18
CA GLU A 24 -13.31 -13.16 -8.90
C GLU A 24 -13.18 -13.51 -7.41
N ASP A 25 -14.19 -14.17 -6.87
CA ASP A 25 -14.18 -14.59 -5.47
C ASP A 25 -13.05 -15.60 -5.27
N LEU A 26 -11.95 -15.13 -4.72
CA LEU A 26 -10.89 -16.02 -4.27
C LEU A 26 -11.49 -16.92 -3.21
N ASN A 27 -11.37 -18.22 -3.40
CA ASN A 27 -11.86 -19.23 -2.47
C ASN A 27 -11.58 -18.79 -1.04
N SER A 28 -12.61 -18.84 -0.19
CA SER A 28 -12.44 -18.54 1.23
C SER A 28 -11.36 -19.46 1.79
N GLN A 29 -10.36 -18.88 2.40
CA GLN A 29 -9.36 -19.66 3.10
C GLN A 29 -10.03 -20.30 4.32
N ASP A 30 -9.57 -21.50 4.66
CA ASP A 30 -10.08 -22.21 5.82
C ASP A 30 -9.82 -21.44 7.12
N GLN A 31 -10.73 -21.57 8.06
CA GLN A 31 -10.53 -21.02 9.40
C GLN A 31 -9.41 -21.78 10.13
N LEU A 32 -8.58 -21.04 10.83
CA LEU A 32 -7.60 -21.63 11.73
C LEU A 32 -8.32 -22.30 12.90
N THR A 33 -8.31 -23.63 12.93
CA THR A 33 -9.03 -24.45 13.90
C THR A 33 -8.11 -25.21 14.88
N SER A 34 -6.80 -25.12 14.69
CA SER A 34 -5.79 -25.81 15.50
C SER A 34 -4.57 -24.95 15.75
N ASP A 35 -3.77 -25.33 16.73
CA ASP A 35 -2.46 -24.73 16.94
C ASP A 35 -1.54 -25.10 15.78
N ILE A 36 -0.76 -24.13 15.32
CA ILE A 36 0.21 -24.27 14.24
C ILE A 36 1.53 -23.66 14.68
N ASP A 37 2.62 -24.41 14.49
CA ASP A 37 3.97 -23.93 14.69
C ASP A 37 4.52 -23.32 13.40
N VAL A 38 4.88 -22.04 13.45
CA VAL A 38 5.47 -21.29 12.34
C VAL A 38 6.51 -20.30 12.86
N ASP A 39 7.45 -19.92 12.02
CA ASP A 39 8.44 -18.89 12.39
C ASP A 39 7.79 -17.54 12.60
N ILE A 40 6.79 -17.18 11.77
CA ILE A 40 6.17 -15.84 11.76
C ILE A 40 4.67 -15.95 11.57
N CYS A 41 3.94 -15.30 12.50
CA CYS A 41 2.50 -15.09 12.38
C CYS A 41 2.22 -13.62 12.08
N ILE A 42 1.52 -13.36 10.98
CA ILE A 42 1.09 -12.01 10.54
C ILE A 42 -0.41 -11.88 10.76
N ILE A 43 -0.82 -10.81 11.43
CA ILE A 43 -2.22 -10.52 11.68
C ILE A 43 -2.67 -9.36 10.81
N GLY A 44 -3.62 -9.64 9.92
CA GLY A 44 -4.23 -8.70 8.97
C GLY A 44 -3.76 -8.88 7.53
N GLY A 45 -4.72 -9.11 6.63
CA GLY A 45 -4.52 -9.30 5.19
C GLY A 45 -4.63 -8.01 4.37
N GLY A 46 -4.11 -6.90 4.88
CA GLY A 46 -3.94 -5.66 4.11
C GLY A 46 -2.62 -5.65 3.32
N LEU A 47 -2.34 -4.56 2.60
CA LEU A 47 -1.10 -4.40 1.81
C LEU A 47 0.17 -4.71 2.61
N THR A 48 0.27 -4.18 3.82
CA THR A 48 1.43 -4.41 4.70
C THR A 48 1.59 -5.88 5.06
N GLY A 49 0.51 -6.53 5.48
CA GLY A 49 0.55 -7.94 5.88
C GLY A 49 0.91 -8.86 4.72
N ILE A 50 0.28 -8.66 3.56
CA ILE A 50 0.56 -9.45 2.36
C ILE A 50 1.99 -9.23 1.88
N SER A 51 2.45 -7.97 1.78
CA SER A 51 3.83 -7.68 1.39
C SER A 51 4.84 -8.31 2.34
N SER A 52 4.59 -8.24 3.65
CA SER A 52 5.43 -8.90 4.65
C SER A 52 5.44 -10.42 4.48
N ALA A 53 4.27 -11.04 4.28
CA ALA A 53 4.15 -12.48 4.09
C ALA A 53 4.95 -12.95 2.87
N ILE A 54 4.78 -12.27 1.73
CA ILE A 54 5.49 -12.60 0.48
C ILE A 54 7.01 -12.50 0.68
N ASN A 55 7.48 -11.38 1.23
CA ASN A 55 8.92 -11.14 1.39
C ASN A 55 9.57 -12.10 2.40
N LEU A 56 8.86 -12.44 3.47
CA LEU A 56 9.38 -13.37 4.48
C LEU A 56 9.37 -14.81 3.96
N SER A 57 8.33 -15.22 3.24
CA SER A 57 8.29 -16.54 2.59
C SER A 57 9.38 -16.68 1.53
N LYS A 58 9.65 -15.65 0.72
CA LYS A 58 10.77 -15.63 -0.24
C LYS A 58 12.14 -15.80 0.46
N LYS A 59 12.26 -15.43 1.73
CA LYS A 59 13.46 -15.63 2.56
C LYS A 59 13.53 -16.99 3.23
N GLY A 60 12.55 -17.86 3.02
CA GLY A 60 12.52 -19.22 3.52
C GLY A 60 11.87 -19.40 4.89
N TYR A 61 11.28 -18.36 5.47
CA TYR A 61 10.52 -18.50 6.71
C TYR A 61 9.17 -19.20 6.46
N SER A 62 8.76 -20.04 7.41
CA SER A 62 7.38 -20.51 7.49
C SER A 62 6.50 -19.39 8.01
N VAL A 63 5.51 -18.97 7.21
CA VAL A 63 4.67 -17.80 7.51
C VAL A 63 3.20 -18.17 7.47
N ILE A 64 2.46 -17.77 8.50
CA ILE A 64 1.00 -17.76 8.46
C ILE A 64 0.48 -16.32 8.49
N LEU A 65 -0.52 -16.03 7.66
CA LEU A 65 -1.26 -14.77 7.68
C LEU A 65 -2.70 -15.05 8.09
N CYS A 66 -3.12 -14.43 9.19
CA CYS A 66 -4.48 -14.51 9.69
C CYS A 66 -5.23 -13.22 9.42
N GLU A 67 -6.37 -13.33 8.72
CA GLU A 67 -7.27 -12.20 8.43
C GLU A 67 -8.63 -12.47 9.07
N ALA A 68 -9.15 -11.49 9.77
CA ALA A 68 -10.44 -11.64 10.48
C ALA A 68 -11.66 -11.62 9.55
N ARG A 69 -11.48 -11.15 8.32
CA ARG A 69 -12.54 -11.01 7.31
C ARG A 69 -12.05 -11.54 5.96
N LYS A 70 -12.01 -10.68 4.94
CA LYS A 70 -11.47 -11.00 3.61
C LYS A 70 -10.19 -10.22 3.35
N ILE A 71 -9.27 -10.78 2.60
CA ILE A 71 -8.05 -10.11 2.16
C ILE A 71 -8.42 -8.77 1.52
N GLY A 72 -7.74 -7.70 1.93
CA GLY A 72 -7.99 -6.35 1.45
C GLY A 72 -9.32 -5.72 1.93
N TRP A 73 -10.02 -6.32 2.87
CA TRP A 73 -11.33 -5.80 3.33
C TRP A 73 -11.26 -4.38 3.91
N GLY A 74 -10.17 -4.02 4.54
CA GLY A 74 -9.95 -2.71 5.15
C GLY A 74 -9.60 -1.62 4.12
N ALA A 75 -8.79 -0.65 4.53
CA ALA A 75 -8.34 0.48 3.72
C ALA A 75 -7.59 0.05 2.45
N SER A 76 -6.93 -1.11 2.48
CA SER A 76 -6.20 -1.66 1.33
C SER A 76 -7.09 -1.95 0.11
N GLY A 77 -8.37 -2.28 0.30
CA GLY A 77 -9.34 -2.45 -0.78
C GLY A 77 -10.33 -1.28 -0.92
N ARG A 78 -10.05 -0.13 -0.29
CA ARG A 78 -10.94 1.04 -0.25
C ARG A 78 -10.19 2.36 -0.49
N ASN A 79 -9.09 2.31 -1.20
CA ASN A 79 -8.27 3.47 -1.58
C ASN A 79 -8.52 3.88 -3.04
N GLY A 80 -7.85 4.91 -3.50
CA GLY A 80 -7.97 5.41 -4.88
C GLY A 80 -7.11 4.66 -5.90
N GLY A 81 -6.38 3.59 -5.51
CA GLY A 81 -5.54 2.80 -6.39
C GLY A 81 -4.28 3.52 -6.89
N GLN A 82 -3.91 4.61 -6.26
CA GLN A 82 -2.74 5.37 -6.68
C GLN A 82 -1.46 4.73 -6.12
N LEU A 83 -0.55 4.40 -7.00
CA LEU A 83 0.80 3.94 -6.68
C LEU A 83 1.77 5.11 -6.84
N GLY A 84 2.05 5.80 -5.76
CA GLY A 84 2.88 7.02 -5.76
C GLY A 84 4.12 6.90 -4.88
N ILE A 85 5.14 7.68 -5.24
CA ILE A 85 6.40 7.79 -4.49
C ILE A 85 6.30 8.74 -3.29
N GLY A 86 5.23 9.54 -3.22
CA GLY A 86 5.07 10.61 -2.23
C GLY A 86 4.81 10.09 -0.83
N MET A 87 5.42 10.74 0.15
CA MET A 87 5.06 10.61 1.56
C MET A 87 3.82 11.45 1.86
N ARG A 88 3.28 11.33 3.07
CA ARG A 88 2.09 12.12 3.49
C ARG A 88 2.32 13.64 3.44
N LYS A 89 3.58 14.07 3.51
CA LYS A 89 4.01 15.47 3.44
C LYS A 89 4.73 15.71 2.11
N ASP A 90 4.61 16.93 1.63
CA ASP A 90 5.36 17.39 0.46
C ASP A 90 6.87 17.31 0.72
N GLN A 91 7.62 17.22 -0.36
CA GLN A 91 9.08 17.02 -0.30
C GLN A 91 9.80 18.16 0.41
N PHE A 92 9.36 19.42 0.21
CA PHE A 92 9.96 20.57 0.91
C PHE A 92 9.80 20.48 2.43
N THR A 93 8.63 20.08 2.89
CA THR A 93 8.38 19.87 4.32
C THR A 93 9.29 18.78 4.88
N ILE A 94 9.53 17.72 4.11
CA ILE A 94 10.42 16.62 4.51
C ILE A 94 11.87 17.12 4.57
N GLU A 95 12.34 17.82 3.54
CA GLU A 95 13.69 18.41 3.50
C GLU A 95 13.94 19.38 4.65
N LYS A 96 12.97 20.23 4.93
CA LYS A 96 13.06 21.19 6.04
C LYS A 96 13.16 20.50 7.40
N LYS A 97 12.48 19.36 7.57
CA LYS A 97 12.42 18.64 8.86
C LYS A 97 13.58 17.70 9.07
N LEU A 98 14.02 17.00 8.04
CA LEU A 98 15.00 15.91 8.14
C LEU A 98 16.36 16.26 7.52
N GLY A 99 16.45 17.39 6.83
CA GLY A 99 17.60 17.76 6.03
C GLY A 99 17.62 17.03 4.67
N LEU A 100 18.33 17.62 3.71
CA LEU A 100 18.32 17.17 2.32
C LEU A 100 18.79 15.73 2.15
N LYS A 101 19.77 15.28 2.93
CA LYS A 101 20.29 13.92 2.85
C LYS A 101 19.21 12.88 3.13
N HIS A 102 18.56 12.96 4.27
CA HIS A 102 17.54 11.99 4.65
C HIS A 102 16.27 12.12 3.81
N ALA A 103 15.94 13.32 3.35
CA ALA A 103 14.83 13.54 2.43
C ALA A 103 15.04 12.81 1.09
N LYS A 104 16.28 12.82 0.56
CA LYS A 104 16.65 12.06 -0.64
C LYS A 104 16.62 10.56 -0.42
N GLU A 105 17.10 10.09 0.72
CA GLU A 105 17.01 8.66 1.09
C GLU A 105 15.55 8.19 1.12
N LEU A 106 14.63 8.99 1.69
CA LEU A 106 13.20 8.70 1.68
C LEU A 106 12.59 8.73 0.28
N TRP A 107 13.03 9.67 -0.56
CA TRP A 107 12.61 9.73 -1.96
C TRP A 107 13.02 8.47 -2.73
N SER A 108 14.28 8.06 -2.61
CA SER A 108 14.79 6.83 -3.23
C SER A 108 14.03 5.60 -2.76
N LEU A 109 13.74 5.51 -1.46
CA LEU A 109 12.94 4.43 -0.89
C LEU A 109 11.51 4.39 -1.48
N GLY A 110 10.93 5.57 -1.74
CA GLY A 110 9.63 5.67 -2.41
C GLY A 110 9.67 5.15 -3.85
N LEU A 111 10.72 5.47 -4.59
CA LEU A 111 10.93 4.95 -5.95
C LEU A 111 11.10 3.43 -5.94
N GLU A 112 11.94 2.90 -5.06
CA GLU A 112 12.15 1.46 -4.89
C GLU A 112 10.84 0.75 -4.57
N ALA A 113 10.03 1.29 -3.64
CA ALA A 113 8.76 0.70 -3.27
C ALA A 113 7.75 0.65 -4.43
N VAL A 114 7.73 1.65 -5.30
CA VAL A 114 6.89 1.66 -6.52
C VAL A 114 7.37 0.58 -7.49
N GLU A 115 8.69 0.47 -7.67
CA GLU A 115 9.27 -0.52 -8.58
C GLU A 115 9.06 -1.96 -8.08
N ASP A 116 9.16 -2.18 -6.78
CA ASP A 116 8.86 -3.48 -6.15
C ASP A 116 7.42 -3.91 -6.42
N VAL A 117 6.45 -3.00 -6.30
CA VAL A 117 5.05 -3.32 -6.60
C VAL A 117 4.86 -3.63 -8.09
N LYS A 118 5.47 -2.86 -8.99
CA LYS A 118 5.41 -3.11 -10.44
C LYS A 118 6.02 -4.47 -10.80
N ASN A 119 7.16 -4.81 -10.20
CA ASN A 119 7.80 -6.10 -10.39
C ASN A 119 6.91 -7.24 -9.89
N LEU A 120 6.29 -7.09 -8.71
CA LEU A 120 5.35 -8.06 -8.17
C LEU A 120 4.16 -8.30 -9.11
N ILE A 121 3.58 -7.24 -9.66
CA ILE A 121 2.50 -7.30 -10.63
C ILE A 121 2.93 -8.07 -11.88
N LYS A 122 4.12 -7.76 -12.41
CA LYS A 122 4.68 -8.38 -13.61
C LYS A 122 5.04 -9.85 -13.39
N GLU A 123 5.73 -10.16 -12.30
CA GLU A 123 6.18 -11.52 -11.96
C GLU A 123 5.01 -12.49 -11.74
N ASN A 124 3.88 -11.99 -11.27
CA ASN A 124 2.71 -12.80 -10.96
C ASN A 124 1.56 -12.59 -11.96
N GLU A 125 1.81 -11.89 -13.07
CA GLU A 125 0.83 -11.63 -14.13
C GLU A 125 -0.51 -11.08 -13.59
N ILE A 126 -0.44 -10.16 -12.59
CA ILE A 126 -1.63 -9.63 -11.93
C ILE A 126 -2.35 -8.66 -12.87
N ASP A 127 -3.55 -9.03 -13.29
CA ASP A 127 -4.43 -8.15 -14.08
C ASP A 127 -5.11 -7.11 -13.17
N CYS A 128 -4.42 -6.00 -12.94
CA CYS A 128 -4.90 -4.88 -12.12
C CYS A 128 -5.07 -3.58 -12.91
N HIS A 129 -5.04 -3.65 -14.26
CA HIS A 129 -5.13 -2.49 -15.14
C HIS A 129 -4.14 -1.36 -14.77
N LEU A 130 -2.88 -1.73 -14.48
CA LEU A 130 -1.84 -0.76 -14.12
C LEU A 130 -1.58 0.19 -15.28
N VAL A 131 -1.79 1.49 -15.05
CA VAL A 131 -1.49 2.57 -15.98
C VAL A 131 -0.42 3.47 -15.40
N ASN A 132 0.57 3.82 -16.22
CA ASN A 132 1.64 4.70 -15.78
C ASN A 132 1.19 6.16 -15.70
N GLY A 133 1.56 6.83 -14.62
CA GLY A 133 1.35 8.25 -14.42
C GLY A 133 0.11 8.58 -13.59
N VAL A 134 0.15 9.76 -13.00
CA VAL A 134 -0.95 10.39 -12.26
C VAL A 134 -1.15 11.77 -12.85
N MET A 135 -2.39 12.15 -13.09
CA MET A 135 -2.72 13.49 -13.55
C MET A 135 -3.15 14.34 -12.35
N SER A 136 -2.44 15.44 -12.12
CA SER A 136 -2.87 16.50 -11.20
C SER A 136 -3.35 17.69 -12.00
N THR A 137 -4.49 18.26 -11.61
CA THR A 137 -5.09 19.43 -12.30
C THR A 137 -5.17 20.60 -11.35
N ALA A 138 -4.78 21.79 -11.83
CA ALA A 138 -4.99 23.03 -11.12
C ALA A 138 -6.50 23.35 -11.06
N CYS A 139 -7.02 23.57 -9.85
CA CYS A 139 -8.40 24.01 -9.65
C CYS A 139 -8.53 25.53 -9.71
N PHE A 140 -7.46 26.24 -9.39
CA PHE A 140 -7.40 27.71 -9.38
C PHE A 140 -6.13 28.18 -10.08
N GLU A 141 -6.18 29.40 -10.63
CA GLU A 141 -5.03 30.00 -11.33
C GLU A 141 -3.77 30.11 -10.46
N LYS A 142 -3.95 30.38 -9.17
CA LYS A 142 -2.86 30.42 -8.19
C LYS A 142 -2.12 29.08 -8.01
N ASP A 143 -2.79 27.95 -8.29
CA ASP A 143 -2.20 26.61 -8.12
C ASP A 143 -1.16 26.33 -9.24
N ILE A 144 -1.23 27.07 -10.35
CA ILE A 144 -0.34 26.89 -11.51
C ILE A 144 1.10 27.22 -11.14
N ASP A 145 1.33 28.30 -10.40
CA ASP A 145 2.68 28.72 -10.02
C ASP A 145 3.27 27.78 -8.96
N GLU A 146 2.43 27.26 -8.06
CA GLU A 146 2.81 26.24 -7.08
C GLU A 146 3.24 24.96 -7.81
N TYR A 147 2.47 24.48 -8.78
CA TYR A 147 2.84 23.29 -9.57
C TYR A 147 4.11 23.49 -10.38
N LYS A 148 4.33 24.64 -10.99
CA LYS A 148 5.59 24.92 -11.69
C LYS A 148 6.79 24.81 -10.76
N PHE A 149 6.69 25.42 -9.59
CA PHE A 149 7.73 25.37 -8.59
C PHE A 149 7.98 23.92 -8.09
N GLU A 150 6.91 23.15 -7.82
CA GLU A 150 7.04 21.74 -7.45
C GLU A 150 7.71 20.92 -8.55
N ILE A 151 7.34 21.12 -9.82
CA ILE A 151 7.92 20.40 -10.95
C ILE A 151 9.42 20.70 -11.07
N GLU A 152 9.84 21.96 -11.00
CA GLU A 152 11.24 22.34 -11.05
C GLU A 152 12.05 21.72 -9.91
N HIS A 153 11.48 21.72 -8.71
CA HIS A 153 12.12 21.09 -7.57
C HIS A 153 12.23 19.57 -7.71
N MET A 154 11.17 18.90 -8.11
CA MET A 154 11.17 17.46 -8.33
C MET A 154 12.17 17.05 -9.43
N LEU A 155 12.25 17.81 -10.51
CA LEU A 155 13.24 17.58 -11.57
C LEU A 155 14.67 17.66 -11.03
N SER A 156 14.93 18.55 -10.07
CA SER A 156 16.24 18.64 -9.41
C SER A 156 16.59 17.40 -8.56
N LEU A 157 15.60 16.67 -8.09
CA LEU A 157 15.79 15.43 -7.31
C LEU A 157 16.00 14.21 -8.21
N ILE A 158 15.38 14.18 -9.38
CA ILE A 158 15.44 13.05 -10.33
C ILE A 158 16.80 12.99 -11.04
N HIS A 159 17.46 14.11 -11.21
CA HIS A 159 18.77 14.21 -11.91
C HIS A 159 19.99 14.00 -11.00
N ILE A 160 19.80 13.39 -9.87
CA ILE A 160 20.90 13.12 -8.93
C ILE A 160 21.34 11.67 -9.01
#